data_67695018b7acc7ae698b79a62148650d
#
_entry.id   67695018b7acc7ae698b79a62148650d
#
_cell.length_a   1.000
_cell.length_b   1.000
_cell.length_c   1.000
_cell.angle_alpha   90.00
_cell.angle_beta   90.00
_cell.angle_gamma   90.00
#
_symmetry.space_group_name_H-M   'P 1'
#
loop_
_entity.id
_entity.type
_entity.pdbx_description
1 polymer ?
#
loop_
_entity_poly.entity_id
_entity_poly.type
_entity_poly.pdbx_seq_one_letter_code
_entity_poly.pdbx_strand_id
1 'polypeptide(L)'
;MAPPPLITLEEHFFSTSVGSNPDTNKAYVEQFKHVPGLESKLKNLSDLRLRDMDAGKVSFQVISHGPTPGAPSPQQCIEANDELAAAVPNNKTRFAGFAVLPMAHPEESAQELERCVKQHGFVGALIDNHILGKYYDGPEYRTFWQKAQDLDVAIYIHPTWP
;
A
#
# COMPACT_ATOMS: atom_id res chain seq x y z
N MET A 1 -11.89 31.53 -9.10
CA MET A 1 -11.18 30.80 -8.03
C MET A 1 -10.56 29.56 -8.67
N ALA A 2 -9.29 29.25 -8.35
CA ALA A 2 -8.71 27.97 -8.76
C ALA A 2 -9.49 26.82 -8.07
N PRO A 3 -9.69 25.67 -8.74
CA PRO A 3 -10.32 24.53 -8.08
C PRO A 3 -9.45 24.09 -6.88
N PRO A 4 -10.06 23.48 -5.85
CA PRO A 4 -9.30 22.93 -4.72
C PRO A 4 -8.35 21.83 -5.20
N PRO A 5 -7.24 21.59 -4.49
CA PRO A 5 -6.31 20.52 -4.85
C PRO A 5 -7.03 19.16 -4.76
N LEU A 6 -6.82 18.32 -5.77
CA LEU A 6 -7.32 16.94 -5.78
C LEU A 6 -6.28 16.05 -5.10
N ILE A 7 -6.68 15.42 -3.98
CA ILE A 7 -5.88 14.44 -3.23
C ILE A 7 -6.54 13.08 -3.39
N THR A 8 -5.78 12.07 -3.79
CA THR A 8 -6.26 10.69 -3.94
C THR A 8 -5.61 9.78 -2.92
N LEU A 9 -6.37 8.83 -2.36
CA LEU A 9 -5.96 7.94 -1.26
C LEU A 9 -5.90 6.46 -1.64
N GLU A 10 -6.43 6.09 -2.80
CA GLU A 10 -6.51 4.70 -3.28
C GLU A 10 -5.74 4.57 -4.60
N GLU A 11 -4.45 4.87 -4.49
CA GLU A 11 -3.53 4.88 -5.61
C GLU A 11 -2.52 3.76 -5.45
N HIS A 12 -2.72 2.70 -6.23
CA HIS A 12 -1.93 1.50 -6.04
C HIS A 12 -0.60 1.53 -6.80
N PHE A 13 0.39 0.84 -6.22
CA PHE A 13 1.55 0.33 -6.92
C PHE A 13 1.62 -1.19 -6.77
N PHE A 14 2.44 -1.83 -7.58
CA PHE A 14 2.66 -3.26 -7.55
C PHE A 14 4.15 -3.54 -7.44
N SER A 15 4.60 -3.97 -6.27
CA SER A 15 5.99 -4.30 -6.02
C SER A 15 6.37 -5.67 -6.59
N THR A 16 7.66 -5.83 -6.90
CA THR A 16 8.17 -7.12 -7.34
C THR A 16 8.15 -8.16 -6.21
N SER A 17 8.43 -7.75 -4.96
CA SER A 17 8.52 -8.65 -3.81
C SER A 17 7.17 -9.25 -3.43
N VAL A 18 6.15 -8.42 -3.20
CA VAL A 18 4.79 -8.90 -2.92
C VAL A 18 4.19 -9.60 -4.14
N GLY A 19 4.47 -9.09 -5.35
CA GLY A 19 4.07 -9.73 -6.60
C GLY A 19 4.72 -11.09 -6.86
N SER A 20 5.76 -11.48 -6.13
CA SER A 20 6.33 -12.83 -6.19
C SER A 20 5.52 -13.87 -5.40
N ASN A 21 4.60 -13.44 -4.54
CA ASN A 21 3.66 -14.35 -3.88
C ASN A 21 2.75 -14.99 -4.93
N PRO A 22 2.62 -16.34 -5.01
CA PRO A 22 1.91 -17.02 -6.09
C PRO A 22 0.45 -16.61 -6.26
N ASP A 23 -0.29 -16.45 -5.17
CA ASP A 23 -1.72 -16.11 -5.22
C ASP A 23 -1.91 -14.64 -5.60
N THR A 24 -1.10 -13.74 -5.05
CA THR A 24 -1.08 -12.33 -5.45
C THR A 24 -0.72 -12.20 -6.93
N ASN A 25 0.33 -12.88 -7.39
CA ASN A 25 0.74 -12.87 -8.79
C ASN A 25 -0.40 -13.34 -9.72
N LYS A 26 -1.03 -14.47 -9.39
CA LYS A 26 -2.13 -15.03 -10.19
C LYS A 26 -3.28 -14.03 -10.35
N ALA A 27 -3.68 -13.37 -9.26
CA ALA A 27 -4.76 -12.39 -9.28
C ALA A 27 -4.43 -11.19 -10.19
N TYR A 28 -3.21 -10.65 -10.07
CA TYR A 28 -2.79 -9.49 -10.88
C TYR A 28 -2.51 -9.83 -12.34
N VAL A 29 -1.91 -10.97 -12.65
CA VAL A 29 -1.70 -11.41 -14.03
C VAL A 29 -3.01 -11.48 -14.79
N GLU A 30 -4.09 -11.93 -14.15
CA GLU A 30 -5.41 -11.94 -14.78
C GLU A 30 -5.92 -10.51 -15.06
N GLN A 31 -5.78 -9.59 -14.11
CA GLN A 31 -6.16 -8.18 -14.33
C GLN A 31 -5.34 -7.53 -15.45
N PHE A 32 -4.03 -7.79 -15.51
CA PHE A 32 -3.14 -7.22 -16.53
C PHE A 32 -3.51 -7.61 -17.95
N LYS A 33 -4.08 -8.82 -18.15
CA LYS A 33 -4.58 -9.25 -19.46
C LYS A 33 -5.76 -8.39 -19.95
N HIS A 34 -6.60 -7.92 -19.04
CA HIS A 34 -7.82 -7.19 -19.39
C HIS A 34 -7.64 -5.68 -19.49
N VAL A 35 -6.56 -5.13 -18.93
CA VAL A 35 -6.29 -3.68 -18.92
C VAL A 35 -4.90 -3.41 -19.49
N PRO A 36 -4.78 -3.16 -20.80
CA PRO A 36 -3.49 -2.89 -21.43
C PRO A 36 -2.74 -1.72 -20.76
N GLY A 37 -1.46 -1.95 -20.45
CA GLY A 37 -0.60 -0.94 -19.82
C GLY A 37 -0.77 -0.78 -18.30
N LEU A 38 -1.71 -1.48 -17.66
CA LEU A 38 -1.93 -1.39 -16.22
C LEU A 38 -0.68 -1.81 -15.44
N GLU A 39 -0.05 -2.92 -15.80
CA GLU A 39 1.16 -3.40 -15.15
C GLU A 39 2.27 -2.36 -15.14
N SER A 40 2.55 -1.74 -16.29
CA SER A 40 3.60 -0.72 -16.39
C SER A 40 3.28 0.52 -15.55
N LYS A 41 2.02 0.90 -15.43
CA LYS A 41 1.57 2.01 -14.60
C LYS A 41 1.70 1.71 -13.12
N LEU A 42 1.27 0.51 -12.68
CA LEU A 42 1.35 0.11 -11.28
C LEU A 42 2.80 -0.07 -10.81
N LYS A 43 3.70 -0.54 -11.67
CA LYS A 43 5.14 -0.67 -11.36
C LYS A 43 5.92 0.64 -11.41
N ASN A 44 5.31 1.73 -11.89
CA ASN A 44 6.01 3.01 -12.03
C ASN A 44 5.68 3.95 -10.88
N LEU A 45 6.69 4.29 -10.09
CA LEU A 45 6.63 5.25 -8.97
C LEU A 45 7.36 6.56 -9.31
N SER A 46 7.53 6.87 -10.60
CA SER A 46 8.31 8.01 -11.07
C SER A 46 7.59 8.80 -12.18
N ASP A 47 8.30 9.14 -13.25
CA ASP A 47 7.85 10.07 -14.29
C ASP A 47 6.54 9.73 -14.98
N LEU A 48 6.25 8.44 -15.19
CA LEU A 48 4.97 8.05 -15.81
C LEU A 48 3.80 8.40 -14.90
N ARG A 49 3.92 8.08 -13.61
CA ARG A 49 2.90 8.38 -12.60
C ARG A 49 2.69 9.89 -12.46
N LEU A 50 3.77 10.66 -12.38
CA LEU A 50 3.69 12.13 -12.30
C LEU A 50 3.00 12.74 -13.52
N ARG A 51 3.30 12.28 -14.74
CA ARG A 51 2.62 12.74 -15.96
C ARG A 51 1.12 12.39 -15.95
N ASP A 52 0.76 11.18 -15.50
CA ASP A 52 -0.65 10.78 -15.39
C ASP A 52 -1.39 11.64 -14.35
N MET A 53 -0.74 11.94 -13.21
CA MET A 53 -1.29 12.86 -12.21
C MET A 53 -1.50 14.27 -12.78
N ASP A 54 -0.53 14.79 -13.51
CA ASP A 54 -0.63 16.13 -14.11
C ASP A 54 -1.76 16.18 -15.16
N ALA A 55 -1.88 15.15 -15.99
CA ALA A 55 -2.97 15.02 -16.95
C ALA A 55 -4.35 14.93 -16.28
N GLY A 56 -4.42 14.21 -15.14
CA GLY A 56 -5.63 14.07 -14.32
C GLY A 56 -5.88 15.23 -13.35
N LYS A 57 -4.98 16.23 -13.30
CA LYS A 57 -5.02 17.35 -12.33
C LYS A 57 -4.99 16.91 -10.88
N VAL A 58 -4.37 15.76 -10.61
CA VAL A 58 -4.17 15.24 -9.26
C VAL A 58 -2.97 15.96 -8.63
N SER A 59 -3.22 16.65 -7.53
CA SER A 59 -2.20 17.41 -6.83
C SER A 59 -1.32 16.52 -5.95
N PHE A 60 -1.91 15.53 -5.31
CA PHE A 60 -1.23 14.69 -4.34
C PHE A 60 -1.82 13.27 -4.32
N GLN A 61 -0.97 12.26 -4.20
CA GLN A 61 -1.36 10.85 -4.04
C GLN A 61 -0.83 10.28 -2.73
N VAL A 62 -1.67 9.56 -1.99
CA VAL A 62 -1.22 8.62 -0.97
C VAL A 62 -1.18 7.25 -1.63
N ILE A 63 0.04 6.74 -1.82
CA ILE A 63 0.29 5.52 -2.59
C ILE A 63 0.35 4.32 -1.65
N SER A 64 -0.34 3.25 -2.02
CA SER A 64 -0.35 1.97 -1.32
C SER A 64 -0.03 0.81 -2.26
N HIS A 65 0.40 -0.34 -1.73
CA HIS A 65 0.34 -1.56 -2.53
C HIS A 65 -1.13 -1.93 -2.79
N GLY A 66 -1.44 -2.45 -3.96
CA GLY A 66 -2.77 -3.01 -4.20
C GLY A 66 -3.04 -4.25 -3.35
N PRO A 67 -4.30 -4.76 -3.33
CA PRO A 67 -4.68 -5.91 -2.50
C PRO A 67 -3.77 -7.12 -2.62
N THR A 68 -3.60 -7.85 -1.51
CA THR A 68 -2.61 -8.92 -1.34
C THR A 68 -3.26 -10.27 -0.95
N PRO A 69 -4.08 -10.88 -1.81
CA PRO A 69 -4.87 -12.07 -1.45
C PRO A 69 -4.04 -13.26 -0.97
N GLY A 70 -2.77 -13.32 -1.34
CA GLY A 70 -1.86 -14.41 -1.01
C GLY A 70 -1.14 -14.29 0.34
N ALA A 71 -1.54 -13.39 1.23
CA ALA A 71 -0.91 -13.19 2.53
C ALA A 71 0.63 -13.09 2.44
N PRO A 72 1.18 -11.97 1.95
CA PRO A 72 2.62 -11.82 1.78
C PRO A 72 3.36 -12.00 3.11
N SER A 73 4.57 -12.54 3.05
CA SER A 73 5.43 -12.70 4.21
C SER A 73 5.91 -11.35 4.75
N PRO A 74 6.35 -11.28 6.03
CA PRO A 74 6.93 -10.07 6.59
C PRO A 74 8.07 -9.50 5.73
N GLN A 75 8.95 -10.34 5.21
CA GLN A 75 10.06 -9.90 4.36
C GLN A 75 9.57 -9.28 3.04
N GLN A 76 8.57 -9.87 2.39
CA GLN A 76 7.99 -9.31 1.17
C GLN A 76 7.37 -7.93 1.40
N CYS A 77 6.70 -7.73 2.55
CA CYS A 77 6.13 -6.42 2.92
C CYS A 77 7.23 -5.38 3.18
N ILE A 78 8.29 -5.74 3.91
CA ILE A 78 9.45 -4.87 4.16
C ILE A 78 10.04 -4.38 2.83
N GLU A 79 10.32 -5.28 1.91
CA GLU A 79 10.92 -4.94 0.61
C GLU A 79 10.00 -4.05 -0.24
N ALA A 80 8.69 -4.31 -0.22
CA ALA A 80 7.72 -3.47 -0.94
C ALA A 80 7.62 -2.07 -0.33
N ASN A 81 7.64 -1.95 0.99
CA ASN A 81 7.64 -0.66 1.67
C ASN A 81 8.94 0.11 1.43
N ASP A 82 10.08 -0.57 1.37
CA ASP A 82 11.36 0.06 1.03
C ASP A 82 11.38 0.57 -0.43
N GLU A 83 10.76 -0.18 -1.37
CA GLU A 83 10.57 0.27 -2.76
C GLU A 83 9.76 1.56 -2.82
N LEU A 84 8.61 1.63 -2.11
CA LEU A 84 7.81 2.85 -2.04
C LEU A 84 8.56 3.98 -1.32
N ALA A 85 9.25 3.67 -0.23
CA ALA A 85 10.03 4.63 0.53
C ALA A 85 11.15 5.28 -0.28
N ALA A 86 11.71 4.60 -1.26
CA ALA A 86 12.69 5.17 -2.17
C ALA A 86 12.11 6.23 -3.12
N ALA A 87 10.81 6.14 -3.44
CA ALA A 87 10.14 7.05 -4.37
C ALA A 87 9.59 8.32 -3.68
N VAL A 88 9.05 8.18 -2.45
CA VAL A 88 8.36 9.26 -1.73
C VAL A 88 9.27 10.46 -1.44
N PRO A 89 10.51 10.33 -0.92
CA PRO A 89 11.35 11.47 -0.58
C PRO A 89 11.70 12.37 -1.77
N ASN A 90 11.80 11.80 -2.96
CA ASN A 90 12.07 12.53 -4.19
C ASN A 90 10.87 13.34 -4.68
N ASN A 91 9.68 13.08 -4.13
CA ASN A 91 8.40 13.65 -4.57
C ASN A 91 7.51 14.08 -3.38
N LYS A 92 8.08 14.60 -2.31
CA LYS A 92 7.38 14.94 -1.04
C LYS A 92 6.17 15.86 -1.19
N THR A 93 6.13 16.66 -2.25
CA THR A 93 5.01 17.56 -2.54
C THR A 93 3.92 16.90 -3.38
N ARG A 94 4.13 15.66 -3.80
CA ARG A 94 3.23 14.92 -4.69
C ARG A 94 2.81 13.56 -4.11
N PHE A 95 3.65 12.93 -3.28
CA PHE A 95 3.44 11.57 -2.76
C PHE A 95 3.53 11.50 -1.25
N ALA A 96 2.67 10.66 -0.65
CA ALA A 96 2.88 10.02 0.64
C ALA A 96 2.70 8.50 0.49
N GLY A 97 3.12 7.73 1.48
CA GLY A 97 2.98 6.28 1.48
C GLY A 97 2.01 5.77 2.54
N PHE A 98 1.23 4.75 2.16
CA PHE A 98 0.62 3.80 3.09
C PHE A 98 1.41 2.50 3.06
N ALA A 99 1.72 1.95 4.22
CA ALA A 99 2.41 0.69 4.35
C ALA A 99 1.55 -0.49 3.88
N VAL A 100 2.16 -1.46 3.20
CA VAL A 100 1.62 -2.82 3.09
C VAL A 100 2.10 -3.63 4.27
N LEU A 101 1.22 -4.41 4.89
CA LEU A 101 1.49 -5.09 6.15
C LEU A 101 1.23 -6.60 6.03
N PRO A 102 2.07 -7.45 6.69
CA PRO A 102 1.88 -8.90 6.70
C PRO A 102 0.78 -9.32 7.68
N MET A 103 -0.48 -9.01 7.37
CA MET A 103 -1.61 -9.14 8.31
C MET A 103 -1.90 -10.57 8.80
N ALA A 104 -1.33 -11.60 8.17
CA ALA A 104 -1.31 -12.96 8.73
C ALA A 104 -0.38 -13.10 9.96
N HIS A 105 0.46 -12.08 10.23
CA HIS A 105 1.45 -12.01 11.30
C HIS A 105 1.27 -10.71 12.09
N PRO A 106 0.34 -10.63 13.07
CA PRO A 106 -0.06 -9.38 13.72
C PRO A 106 1.07 -8.64 14.44
N GLU A 107 1.99 -9.35 15.08
CA GLU A 107 3.14 -8.74 15.78
C GLU A 107 4.10 -8.07 14.78
N GLU A 108 4.44 -8.77 13.70
CA GLU A 108 5.28 -8.24 12.62
C GLU A 108 4.58 -7.09 11.89
N SER A 109 3.24 -7.13 11.78
CA SER A 109 2.46 -6.02 11.23
C SER A 109 2.58 -4.76 12.08
N ALA A 110 2.53 -4.89 13.41
CA ALA A 110 2.72 -3.77 14.33
C ALA A 110 4.14 -3.18 14.23
N GLN A 111 5.15 -4.04 14.14
CA GLN A 111 6.56 -3.62 14.00
C GLN A 111 6.81 -2.92 12.66
N GLU A 112 6.28 -3.47 11.58
CA GLU A 112 6.47 -2.90 10.25
C GLU A 112 5.69 -1.57 10.09
N LEU A 113 4.48 -1.45 10.66
CA LEU A 113 3.77 -0.18 10.70
C LEU A 113 4.62 0.89 11.41
N GLU A 114 5.18 0.57 12.59
CA GLU A 114 6.04 1.48 13.32
C GLU A 114 7.28 1.88 12.51
N ARG A 115 7.93 0.92 11.86
CA ARG A 115 9.09 1.17 11.01
C ARG A 115 8.74 2.14 9.88
N CYS A 116 7.67 1.86 9.14
CA CYS A 116 7.24 2.70 8.02
C CYS A 116 6.90 4.12 8.45
N VAL A 117 6.19 4.28 9.56
CA VAL A 117 5.83 5.62 10.07
C VAL A 117 7.06 6.38 10.55
N LYS A 118 7.91 5.76 11.39
CA LYS A 118 9.02 6.45 12.04
C LYS A 118 10.24 6.64 11.15
N GLN A 119 10.54 5.68 10.27
CA GLN A 119 11.75 5.72 9.44
C GLN A 119 11.48 6.25 8.04
N HIS A 120 10.32 5.93 7.44
CA HIS A 120 9.98 6.33 6.09
C HIS A 120 9.01 7.51 6.01
N GLY A 121 8.40 7.91 7.14
CA GLY A 121 7.44 9.00 7.20
C GLY A 121 6.11 8.67 6.51
N PHE A 122 5.74 7.39 6.46
CA PHE A 122 4.44 6.99 5.94
C PHE A 122 3.31 7.49 6.84
N VAL A 123 2.17 7.78 6.24
CA VAL A 123 1.04 8.40 6.93
C VAL A 123 0.02 7.39 7.47
N GLY A 124 0.33 6.11 7.37
CA GLY A 124 -0.51 5.01 7.85
C GLY A 124 -0.29 3.74 7.04
N ALA A 125 -1.31 2.90 6.96
CA ALA A 125 -1.28 1.67 6.18
C ALA A 125 -2.60 1.45 5.42
N LEU A 126 -2.52 0.71 4.31
CA LEU A 126 -3.66 0.10 3.66
C LEU A 126 -3.60 -1.40 3.90
N ILE A 127 -4.68 -1.98 4.41
CA ILE A 127 -4.83 -3.42 4.65
C ILE A 127 -6.06 -3.94 3.93
N ASP A 128 -6.02 -5.18 3.49
CA ASP A 128 -7.21 -5.87 2.97
C ASP A 128 -8.26 -6.01 4.09
N ASN A 129 -9.54 -6.15 3.75
CA ASN A 129 -10.61 -6.25 4.75
C ASN A 129 -10.60 -7.58 5.54
N HIS A 130 -9.88 -8.57 5.07
CA HIS A 130 -9.61 -9.84 5.77
C HIS A 130 -8.32 -10.47 5.24
N ILE A 131 -7.78 -11.42 5.97
CA ILE A 131 -6.65 -12.24 5.53
C ILE A 131 -6.93 -13.71 5.77
N LEU A 132 -6.79 -14.56 4.74
CA LEU A 132 -7.07 -16.00 4.82
C LEU A 132 -8.44 -16.30 5.47
N GLY A 133 -9.47 -15.52 5.13
CA GLY A 133 -10.81 -15.65 5.66
C GLY A 133 -11.01 -15.18 7.10
N LYS A 134 -10.03 -14.52 7.73
CA LYS A 134 -10.10 -13.97 9.10
C LYS A 134 -10.16 -12.46 9.09
N TYR A 135 -11.07 -11.90 9.87
CA TYR A 135 -11.12 -10.48 10.16
C TYR A 135 -10.14 -10.11 11.29
N TYR A 136 -9.90 -8.81 11.47
CA TYR A 136 -8.90 -8.30 12.41
C TYR A 136 -9.48 -7.89 13.77
N ASP A 137 -10.60 -8.49 14.17
CA ASP A 137 -11.30 -8.24 15.44
C ASP A 137 -10.88 -9.19 16.57
N GLY A 138 -10.05 -10.21 16.26
CA GLY A 138 -9.52 -11.15 17.21
C GLY A 138 -8.52 -10.56 18.21
N PRO A 139 -8.34 -11.20 19.38
CA PRO A 139 -7.39 -10.73 20.40
C PRO A 139 -5.93 -10.68 19.94
N GLU A 140 -5.57 -11.49 18.95
CA GLU A 140 -4.24 -11.53 18.34
C GLU A 140 -3.88 -10.23 17.63
N TYR A 141 -4.87 -9.45 17.18
CA TYR A 141 -4.65 -8.16 16.50
C TYR A 141 -4.57 -6.96 17.46
N ARG A 142 -4.72 -7.16 18.78
CA ARG A 142 -4.68 -6.05 19.75
C ARG A 142 -3.38 -5.26 19.69
N THR A 143 -2.23 -5.94 19.58
CA THR A 143 -0.92 -5.29 19.46
C THR A 143 -0.87 -4.39 18.24
N PHE A 144 -1.38 -4.83 17.10
CA PHE A 144 -1.46 -4.04 15.88
C PHE A 144 -2.33 -2.80 16.04
N TRP A 145 -3.57 -2.96 16.54
CA TRP A 145 -4.48 -1.83 16.73
C TRP A 145 -3.97 -0.84 17.76
N GLN A 146 -3.37 -1.32 18.85
CA GLN A 146 -2.75 -0.46 19.85
C GLN A 146 -1.59 0.34 19.22
N LYS A 147 -0.74 -0.30 18.41
CA LYS A 147 0.35 0.38 17.71
C LYS A 147 -0.17 1.46 16.75
N ALA A 148 -1.21 1.19 15.99
CA ALA A 148 -1.82 2.18 15.10
C ALA A 148 -2.36 3.39 15.88
N GLN A 149 -2.99 3.15 17.03
CA GLN A 149 -3.46 4.20 17.94
C GLN A 149 -2.30 5.00 18.53
N ASP A 150 -1.26 4.34 19.02
CA ASP A 150 -0.09 4.99 19.64
C ASP A 150 0.69 5.87 18.65
N LEU A 151 0.68 5.49 17.38
CA LEU A 151 1.30 6.26 16.29
C LEU A 151 0.40 7.36 15.74
N ASP A 152 -0.88 7.38 16.13
CA ASP A 152 -1.91 8.31 15.66
C ASP A 152 -1.98 8.36 14.11
N VAL A 153 -2.04 7.19 13.47
CA VAL A 153 -2.05 7.06 12.01
C VAL A 153 -3.30 6.38 11.48
N ALA A 154 -3.65 6.67 10.23
CA ALA A 154 -4.81 6.09 9.56
C ALA A 154 -4.55 4.64 9.15
N ILE A 155 -5.56 3.78 9.33
CA ILE A 155 -5.61 2.44 8.72
C ILE A 155 -6.76 2.44 7.71
N TYR A 156 -6.40 2.32 6.43
CA TYR A 156 -7.35 2.22 5.33
C TYR A 156 -7.69 0.75 5.09
N ILE A 157 -8.95 0.36 5.30
CA ILE A 157 -9.44 -1.01 5.07
C ILE A 157 -10.02 -1.10 3.67
N HIS A 158 -9.40 -1.90 2.82
CA HIS A 158 -9.70 -2.03 1.41
C HIS A 158 -10.37 -3.37 1.10
N PRO A 159 -11.40 -3.42 0.23
CA PRO A 159 -11.95 -4.69 -0.25
C PRO A 159 -10.90 -5.57 -0.92
N THR A 160 -11.00 -6.89 -0.71
CA THR A 160 -10.16 -7.86 -1.39
C THR A 160 -10.99 -9.02 -1.95
N TRP A 161 -10.36 -9.95 -2.64
CA TRP A 161 -11.02 -11.13 -3.16
C TRP A 161 -11.62 -11.98 -2.03
N PRO A 162 -12.82 -12.56 -2.23
CA PRO A 162 -13.47 -13.45 -1.27
C PRO A 162 -12.73 -14.78 -1.10
#